data_3764e0bfb9856d2efd949b54a966ec37
#
_entry.id   3764e0bfb9856d2efd949b54a966ec37
#
_cell.length_a   1.000
_cell.length_b   1.000
_cell.length_c   1.000
_cell.angle_alpha   90.00
_cell.angle_beta   90.00
_cell.angle_gamma   90.00
#
_symmetry.space_group_name_H-M   'P 1'
#
loop_
_entity.id
_entity.type
_entity.pdbx_description
1 polymer ?
#
loop_
_entity_poly.entity_id
_entity_poly.type
_entity_poly.pdbx_seq_one_letter_code
_entity_poly.pdbx_strand_id
1 'polypeptide(L)'
;MDDNKRTPDDSYKDLLDIYAREEDEQKRPELKNMVERNHKSGKKPFKLEIKDLDSEFTDAPQKRPPVRRDMPVHHSTDAPERHNVHKRPAEKHKTHKRPPEKTGTAPRGISYDDEFGPIITRGGRNGGNAASFGTAAHEQVSQQGTARKRPPIKGIKGNEKEIAVRIAAYFVRNKKTWITIAACVVCAICLSSYLISCMNDVLAIRRDSENVISVTIPAETNTSDVINILKDNGLIKHKHFCKVFAKVMNYRDDNYMSGIYYITKSMGVEKMLSTFKSPPSTGETVRLSFPEGYTVDQIVEKLEKYEVCSADAIYKAMREVDFSSEYTFIKNEPNKEQRYRSLEGYLYPDTYDFYKGENASSVIRTFLNNCQKKWTDDYQKKADALNMSVDDIVKLASIIEKEAADATQMPLVSSVLHNRLNKPGLYPSLQCDSTADYINDYIAKNVTNATELAAYTSRYSTYKCEGLPVGAICNPGNDSINAALNPAKTDYYFFAHDTNKKIYLAKNDSERQANNIAILQANQKAAKSASQ
;
A
#
# COMPACT_ATOMS: atom_id res chain seq x y z
N MET A 1 39.99 11.25 22.77
CA MET A 1 39.22 12.47 23.02
C MET A 1 39.76 13.53 22.11
N ASP A 2 39.27 13.58 20.90
CA ASP A 2 39.50 14.69 19.98
C ASP A 2 38.25 14.90 19.18
N ASP A 3 37.57 15.97 19.55
CA ASP A 3 36.37 16.45 18.89
C ASP A 3 36.70 16.99 17.49
N ASN A 4 36.44 16.22 16.48
CA ASN A 4 36.54 16.62 15.07
C ASN A 4 35.31 17.46 14.68
N LYS A 5 35.27 18.71 15.16
CA LYS A 5 34.29 19.71 14.70
C LYS A 5 34.73 20.19 13.31
N ARG A 6 34.09 19.65 12.25
CA ARG A 6 34.18 20.25 10.91
C ARG A 6 33.62 21.67 10.99
N THR A 7 34.42 22.62 10.51
CA THR A 7 33.98 24.01 10.43
C THR A 7 33.21 24.26 9.13
N PRO A 8 32.34 25.26 9.07
CA PRO A 8 31.62 25.64 7.82
C PRO A 8 32.59 25.94 6.65
N ASP A 9 33.84 26.26 6.95
CA ASP A 9 34.92 26.52 5.98
C ASP A 9 35.40 25.24 5.28
N ASP A 10 35.32 24.08 5.95
CA ASP A 10 35.71 22.80 5.38
C ASP A 10 34.67 22.30 4.35
N SER A 11 33.39 22.54 4.60
CA SER A 11 32.32 22.22 3.63
C SER A 11 32.39 23.09 2.38
N TYR A 12 32.82 24.34 2.52
CA TYR A 12 33.02 25.26 1.39
C TYR A 12 34.23 24.88 0.55
N LYS A 13 35.32 24.40 1.19
CA LYS A 13 36.50 23.87 0.50
C LYS A 13 36.19 22.58 -0.26
N ASP A 14 35.41 21.67 0.33
CA ASP A 14 34.99 20.43 -0.32
C ASP A 14 34.14 20.73 -1.57
N LEU A 15 33.24 21.74 -1.52
CA LEU A 15 32.50 22.22 -2.67
C LEU A 15 33.36 22.83 -3.76
N LEU A 16 34.35 23.66 -3.37
CA LEU A 16 35.31 24.26 -4.31
C LEU A 16 36.20 23.20 -4.96
N ASP A 17 36.61 22.16 -4.22
CA ASP A 17 37.38 21.04 -4.74
C ASP A 17 36.56 20.14 -5.69
N ILE A 18 35.24 20.03 -5.49
CA ILE A 18 34.34 19.35 -6.40
C ILE A 18 34.20 20.14 -7.72
N TYR A 19 34.01 21.45 -7.64
CA TYR A 19 33.96 22.33 -8.83
C TYR A 19 35.32 22.49 -9.54
N ALA A 20 36.44 22.44 -8.82
CA ALA A 20 37.79 22.54 -9.39
C ALA A 20 38.23 21.24 -10.08
N ARG A 21 37.67 20.09 -9.73
CA ARG A 21 37.94 18.80 -10.40
C ARG A 21 37.22 18.62 -11.73
N GLU A 22 36.11 19.32 -11.94
CA GLU A 22 35.28 19.20 -13.17
C GLU A 22 35.66 20.19 -14.27
N GLU A 23 36.42 21.24 -13.97
CA GLU A 23 36.91 22.20 -14.99
C GLU A 23 38.42 22.13 -15.11
N ASP A 24 38.90 21.69 -16.28
CA ASP A 24 40.30 21.72 -16.74
C ASP A 24 41.06 22.95 -16.18
N GLU A 25 42.05 22.73 -15.36
CA GLU A 25 42.81 23.77 -14.60
C GLU A 25 43.36 24.90 -15.47
N GLN A 26 43.31 24.76 -16.78
CA GLN A 26 43.87 25.75 -17.73
C GLN A 26 42.91 26.83 -18.21
N LYS A 27 41.59 26.78 -17.89
CA LYS A 27 40.62 27.69 -18.52
C LYS A 27 40.11 28.86 -17.67
N ARG A 28 40.36 28.94 -16.35
CA ARG A 28 39.89 30.09 -15.54
C ARG A 28 40.86 30.63 -14.47
N PRO A 29 41.88 31.42 -14.85
CA PRO A 29 42.70 32.14 -13.88
C PRO A 29 41.98 33.30 -13.19
N GLU A 30 40.82 33.78 -13.74
CA GLU A 30 40.17 34.98 -13.22
C GLU A 30 39.32 34.72 -11.96
N LEU A 31 38.71 33.53 -11.82
CA LEU A 31 37.86 33.20 -10.66
C LEU A 31 38.75 33.01 -9.38
N LYS A 32 39.87 32.35 -9.51
CA LYS A 32 40.88 32.24 -8.42
C LYS A 32 41.35 33.60 -7.92
N ASN A 33 41.60 34.52 -8.84
CA ASN A 33 42.03 35.89 -8.51
C ASN A 33 40.92 36.74 -7.86
N MET A 34 39.64 36.41 -8.10
CA MET A 34 38.52 37.11 -7.48
C MET A 34 38.23 36.63 -6.06
N VAL A 35 38.37 35.33 -5.79
CA VAL A 35 38.25 34.73 -4.45
C VAL A 35 39.41 35.20 -3.55
N GLU A 36 40.65 35.22 -4.05
CA GLU A 36 41.81 35.73 -3.29
C GLU A 36 41.74 37.24 -2.99
N ARG A 37 41.14 38.04 -3.88
CA ARG A 37 40.93 39.48 -3.61
C ARG A 37 39.92 39.73 -2.49
N ASN A 38 38.86 38.93 -2.40
CA ASN A 38 37.87 39.01 -1.32
C ASN A 38 38.46 38.56 0.03
N HIS A 39 39.32 37.54 0.06
CA HIS A 39 40.01 37.11 1.27
C HIS A 39 41.01 38.15 1.82
N LYS A 40 41.66 38.94 0.95
CA LYS A 40 42.60 40.00 1.35
C LYS A 40 41.92 41.30 1.82
N SER A 41 40.60 41.45 1.58
CA SER A 41 39.89 42.70 1.94
C SER A 41 39.39 42.75 3.40
N GLY A 42 39.66 41.73 4.21
CA GLY A 42 39.37 41.75 5.66
C GLY A 42 37.86 41.89 6.04
N LYS A 43 36.93 41.69 5.10
CA LYS A 43 35.51 41.70 5.40
C LYS A 43 35.10 40.36 6.01
N LYS A 44 34.52 40.43 7.21
CA LYS A 44 34.01 39.25 7.90
C LYS A 44 33.05 38.49 7.00
N PRO A 45 33.13 37.14 6.96
CA PRO A 45 32.17 36.34 6.19
C PRO A 45 30.73 36.60 6.69
N PHE A 46 29.80 36.71 5.76
CA PHE A 46 28.38 36.85 6.02
C PHE A 46 27.89 35.58 6.70
N LYS A 47 27.52 35.67 7.97
CA LYS A 47 26.91 34.59 8.73
C LYS A 47 25.43 34.61 8.44
N LEU A 48 24.94 33.69 7.60
CA LEU A 48 23.53 33.42 7.44
C LEU A 48 23.04 32.77 8.74
N GLU A 49 22.45 33.52 9.65
CA GLU A 49 21.65 32.96 10.73
C GLU A 49 20.33 32.54 10.10
N ILE A 50 20.19 31.26 9.76
CA ILE A 50 18.90 30.64 9.55
C ILE A 50 18.25 30.62 10.94
N LYS A 51 17.34 31.54 11.20
CA LYS A 51 16.43 31.42 12.32
C LYS A 51 15.60 30.17 12.07
N ASP A 52 15.66 29.25 13.00
CA ASP A 52 14.83 28.05 13.01
C ASP A 52 13.37 28.43 12.75
N LEU A 53 12.84 28.02 11.60
CA LEU A 53 11.44 28.21 11.25
C LEU A 53 10.51 27.35 12.12
N ASP A 54 11.06 26.51 12.99
CA ASP A 54 10.31 25.60 13.85
C ASP A 54 9.79 26.24 15.15
N SER A 55 10.06 27.53 15.41
CA SER A 55 9.66 28.18 16.66
C SER A 55 8.31 28.91 16.62
N GLU A 56 7.62 28.97 15.49
CA GLU A 56 6.34 29.68 15.37
C GLU A 56 5.08 28.80 15.37
N PHE A 57 5.21 27.48 15.46
CA PHE A 57 4.07 26.55 15.58
C PHE A 57 4.09 25.73 16.88
N THR A 58 4.31 26.39 18.01
CA THR A 58 3.87 25.82 19.29
C THR A 58 2.48 26.32 19.58
N ASP A 59 1.49 25.46 19.38
CA ASP A 59 0.12 25.64 19.87
C ASP A 59 0.13 25.75 21.41
N ALA A 60 0.24 26.97 21.91
CA ALA A 60 -0.19 27.28 23.26
C ALA A 60 -1.72 27.30 23.27
N PRO A 61 -2.39 26.63 24.23
CA PRO A 61 -3.84 26.64 24.29
C PRO A 61 -4.33 28.07 24.54
N GLN A 62 -4.94 28.68 23.53
CA GLN A 62 -5.63 29.98 23.70
C GLN A 62 -6.78 29.80 24.69
N LYS A 63 -6.62 30.36 25.88
CA LYS A 63 -7.70 30.55 26.83
C LYS A 63 -8.77 31.45 26.15
N ARG A 64 -9.93 30.87 25.91
CA ARG A 64 -11.13 31.62 25.49
C ARG A 64 -11.45 32.67 26.55
N PRO A 65 -11.76 33.94 26.18
CA PRO A 65 -12.25 34.91 27.11
C PRO A 65 -13.64 34.49 27.63
N PRO A 66 -14.00 34.85 28.88
CA PRO A 66 -15.26 34.45 29.48
C PRO A 66 -16.44 35.09 28.76
N VAL A 67 -17.40 34.23 28.38
CA VAL A 67 -18.69 34.64 27.84
C VAL A 67 -19.47 35.39 28.93
N ARG A 68 -19.66 36.70 28.77
CA ARG A 68 -20.64 37.47 29.55
C ARG A 68 -22.05 37.03 29.16
N ARG A 69 -22.76 36.43 30.10
CA ARG A 69 -24.21 36.32 30.09
C ARG A 69 -24.79 37.64 30.52
N ASP A 70 -25.50 38.31 29.65
CA ASP A 70 -26.61 39.20 30.04
C ASP A 70 -27.59 39.24 28.85
N MET A 71 -28.77 38.75 29.14
CA MET A 71 -29.98 38.95 28.34
C MET A 71 -30.55 40.37 28.60
N PRO A 72 -31.33 40.97 27.67
CA PRO A 72 -32.76 40.70 27.77
C PRO A 72 -33.50 40.51 26.44
N VAL A 73 -34.59 39.79 26.57
CA VAL A 73 -35.65 39.51 25.62
C VAL A 73 -36.40 40.80 25.28
N HIS A 74 -36.63 41.09 23.99
CA HIS A 74 -37.77 41.86 23.53
C HIS A 74 -38.48 41.17 22.36
N HIS A 75 -39.73 40.84 22.61
CA HIS A 75 -40.74 40.53 21.61
C HIS A 75 -41.14 41.80 20.85
N SER A 76 -41.24 41.74 19.53
CA SER A 76 -42.28 42.41 18.78
C SER A 76 -42.57 41.69 17.46
N THR A 77 -43.78 41.29 17.35
CA THR A 77 -44.60 40.94 16.20
C THR A 77 -44.50 41.97 15.11
N ASP A 78 -44.35 41.56 13.86
CA ASP A 78 -45.20 41.90 12.72
C ASP A 78 -44.62 41.36 11.40
N ALA A 79 -45.43 40.61 10.70
CA ALA A 79 -45.40 40.35 9.25
C ALA A 79 -46.55 41.19 8.67
N PRO A 80 -46.78 41.36 7.35
CA PRO A 80 -46.06 40.85 6.18
C PRO A 80 -45.88 41.92 5.06
N GLU A 81 -45.09 41.70 4.04
CA GLU A 81 -45.47 42.10 2.67
C GLU A 81 -44.69 41.35 1.57
N ARG A 82 -45.48 40.97 0.59
CA ARG A 82 -45.06 40.27 -0.63
C ARG A 82 -44.58 41.25 -1.69
N HIS A 83 -43.49 40.93 -2.42
CA HIS A 83 -43.38 41.33 -3.83
C HIS A 83 -42.58 40.32 -4.68
N ASN A 84 -43.31 39.72 -5.61
CA ASN A 84 -43.09 39.45 -7.05
C ASN A 84 -41.76 38.90 -7.55
N VAL A 85 -41.73 37.66 -7.79
CA VAL A 85 -41.82 36.83 -9.03
C VAL A 85 -41.24 37.49 -10.30
N HIS A 86 -40.10 37.00 -10.75
CA HIS A 86 -39.78 36.92 -12.17
C HIS A 86 -39.56 35.49 -12.60
N LYS A 87 -40.51 35.01 -13.42
CA LYS A 87 -40.52 33.75 -14.14
C LYS A 87 -39.47 33.73 -15.24
N ARG A 88 -38.71 32.67 -15.36
CA ARG A 88 -38.05 32.22 -16.60
C ARG A 88 -38.80 31.03 -17.18
N PRO A 89 -38.90 30.94 -18.54
CA PRO A 89 -39.77 29.99 -19.21
C PRO A 89 -39.19 28.59 -19.26
N ALA A 90 -40.08 27.61 -19.20
CA ALA A 90 -39.81 26.20 -19.36
C ALA A 90 -39.59 25.86 -20.86
N GLU A 91 -38.53 25.14 -21.17
CA GLU A 91 -38.30 24.49 -22.45
C GLU A 91 -38.90 23.07 -22.43
N LYS A 92 -39.64 22.78 -23.50
CA LYS A 92 -40.48 21.62 -23.70
C LYS A 92 -39.66 20.37 -24.04
N HIS A 93 -39.77 19.32 -23.27
CA HIS A 93 -39.41 17.97 -23.67
C HIS A 93 -40.30 17.43 -24.78
N LYS A 94 -39.73 17.13 -25.93
CA LYS A 94 -40.35 16.35 -26.99
C LYS A 94 -40.12 14.87 -26.74
N THR A 95 -41.19 14.16 -26.46
CA THR A 95 -41.29 12.69 -26.48
C THR A 95 -41.23 12.19 -27.92
N HIS A 96 -40.25 11.34 -28.26
CA HIS A 96 -40.25 10.54 -29.47
C HIS A 96 -40.67 9.10 -29.16
N LYS A 97 -41.78 8.70 -29.83
CA LYS A 97 -42.40 7.38 -29.85
C LYS A 97 -41.48 6.38 -30.57
N ARG A 98 -41.39 5.16 -30.04
CA ARG A 98 -40.88 3.96 -30.72
C ARG A 98 -41.80 3.53 -31.87
N PRO A 99 -41.29 3.04 -33.00
CA PRO A 99 -41.97 2.15 -33.93
C PRO A 99 -41.57 0.68 -33.70
N PRO A 100 -42.33 -0.30 -34.24
CA PRO A 100 -42.42 -1.68 -33.77
C PRO A 100 -41.42 -2.64 -34.44
N GLU A 101 -41.27 -3.78 -33.77
CA GLU A 101 -40.53 -4.98 -34.13
C GLU A 101 -40.73 -5.47 -35.58
N LYS A 102 -39.62 -5.91 -36.18
CA LYS A 102 -39.64 -6.94 -37.25
C LYS A 102 -38.60 -8.02 -36.93
N THR A 103 -39.09 -9.22 -36.88
CA THR A 103 -38.43 -10.52 -36.79
C THR A 103 -37.37 -10.74 -37.85
N GLY A 104 -36.25 -11.38 -37.47
CA GLY A 104 -35.31 -11.93 -38.45
C GLY A 104 -34.01 -12.47 -37.89
N THR A 105 -33.96 -13.79 -37.71
CA THR A 105 -32.79 -14.71 -37.82
C THR A 105 -31.50 -14.46 -37.05
N ALA A 106 -31.19 -15.38 -36.17
CA ALA A 106 -29.91 -15.59 -35.50
C ALA A 106 -28.77 -16.00 -36.44
N PRO A 107 -27.57 -15.77 -36.04
CA PRO A 107 -26.53 -16.81 -36.16
C PRO A 107 -25.76 -17.09 -34.87
N ARG A 108 -25.73 -18.37 -34.58
CA ARG A 108 -24.70 -19.24 -34.00
C ARG A 108 -23.69 -18.64 -33.00
N GLY A 109 -23.77 -19.22 -31.81
CA GLY A 109 -22.87 -19.07 -30.70
C GLY A 109 -21.48 -19.64 -30.97
N ILE A 110 -20.53 -19.10 -30.22
CA ILE A 110 -19.18 -19.64 -30.04
C ILE A 110 -19.17 -20.18 -28.60
N SER A 111 -18.99 -21.51 -28.50
CA SER A 111 -18.80 -22.20 -27.24
C SER A 111 -17.32 -22.08 -26.82
N TYR A 112 -17.10 -21.79 -25.56
CA TYR A 112 -15.81 -22.03 -24.94
C TYR A 112 -15.80 -23.45 -24.41
N ASP A 113 -14.89 -24.27 -24.94
CA ASP A 113 -14.60 -25.61 -24.47
C ASP A 113 -13.62 -25.53 -23.29
N ASP A 114 -14.05 -26.03 -22.14
CA ASP A 114 -13.19 -26.34 -21.00
C ASP A 114 -12.51 -27.69 -21.23
N GLU A 115 -11.21 -27.70 -21.47
CA GLU A 115 -10.37 -28.90 -21.46
C GLU A 115 -9.99 -29.30 -20.03
N PHE A 116 -10.62 -30.33 -19.50
CA PHE A 116 -10.00 -31.20 -18.49
C PHE A 116 -10.04 -32.64 -18.97
N GLY A 117 -8.88 -33.18 -19.34
CA GLY A 117 -8.68 -34.51 -19.78
C GLY A 117 -8.84 -35.58 -18.67
N PRO A 118 -9.29 -36.78 -19.05
CA PRO A 118 -9.56 -37.84 -18.09
C PRO A 118 -8.38 -38.74 -17.82
N ILE A 119 -8.26 -39.16 -16.56
CA ILE A 119 -7.34 -40.17 -16.08
C ILE A 119 -7.86 -41.55 -16.53
N ILE A 120 -6.99 -42.28 -17.21
CA ILE A 120 -7.18 -43.66 -17.68
C ILE A 120 -7.11 -44.61 -16.49
N THR A 121 -8.13 -45.45 -16.27
CA THR A 121 -7.98 -46.75 -15.66
C THR A 121 -8.65 -47.81 -16.52
N ARG A 122 -7.85 -48.81 -16.81
CA ARG A 122 -8.06 -49.98 -17.67
C ARG A 122 -8.78 -51.09 -16.90
N GLY A 123 -9.79 -51.71 -17.54
CA GLY A 123 -9.99 -53.13 -17.35
C GLY A 123 -11.40 -53.65 -17.09
N GLY A 124 -12.00 -54.30 -18.05
CA GLY A 124 -12.76 -55.52 -17.86
C GLY A 124 -14.27 -55.51 -18.14
N ARG A 125 -14.60 -55.70 -19.38
CA ARG A 125 -15.62 -56.56 -20.05
C ARG A 125 -16.94 -56.90 -19.35
N ASN A 126 -17.97 -56.76 -20.21
CA ASN A 126 -19.29 -57.48 -20.36
C ASN A 126 -20.41 -56.99 -19.43
N GLY A 127 -21.52 -56.56 -19.92
CA GLY A 127 -22.30 -56.79 -21.12
C GLY A 127 -23.76 -56.84 -20.70
N GLY A 128 -24.59 -56.05 -21.37
CA GLY A 128 -25.99 -56.49 -21.48
C GLY A 128 -27.08 -55.64 -20.83
N ASN A 129 -27.57 -54.66 -21.58
CA ASN A 129 -28.98 -54.41 -21.92
C ASN A 129 -29.98 -53.92 -20.86
N ALA A 130 -30.38 -52.72 -21.11
CA ALA A 130 -31.67 -52.12 -20.75
C ALA A 130 -32.82 -52.83 -21.48
N ALA A 131 -33.95 -52.93 -20.83
CA ALA A 131 -35.22 -53.19 -21.49
C ALA A 131 -36.34 -52.38 -20.85
N SER A 132 -37.01 -51.66 -21.70
CA SER A 132 -38.18 -50.86 -21.46
C SER A 132 -39.45 -51.71 -21.41
N PHE A 133 -40.44 -51.15 -20.76
CA PHE A 133 -41.83 -51.58 -20.68
C PHE A 133 -42.52 -51.80 -22.03
N GLY A 134 -43.42 -52.82 -22.08
CA GLY A 134 -44.44 -53.04 -23.12
C GLY A 134 -45.36 -54.20 -22.80
N THR A 135 -46.59 -53.93 -22.53
CA THR A 135 -47.72 -54.81 -22.37
C THR A 135 -48.12 -55.46 -23.70
N ALA A 136 -48.48 -56.78 -23.72
CA ALA A 136 -49.77 -57.39 -24.20
C ALA A 136 -49.60 -58.86 -24.54
N ALA A 137 -50.47 -59.67 -23.94
CA ALA A 137 -51.39 -60.71 -24.41
C ALA A 137 -50.94 -61.89 -25.27
N HIS A 138 -51.31 -63.08 -24.76
CA HIS A 138 -51.69 -64.33 -25.41
C HIS A 138 -50.77 -65.07 -26.37
N GLU A 139 -50.35 -66.29 -26.00
CA GLU A 139 -50.93 -67.54 -26.51
C GLU A 139 -50.26 -68.79 -25.93
N GLN A 140 -51.05 -69.81 -25.72
CA GLN A 140 -50.61 -71.11 -25.19
C GLN A 140 -49.91 -71.93 -26.25
N VAL A 141 -48.79 -72.59 -25.85
CA VAL A 141 -48.45 -73.92 -26.40
C VAL A 141 -47.74 -74.73 -25.29
N SER A 142 -48.38 -75.87 -25.01
CA SER A 142 -47.88 -76.98 -24.16
C SER A 142 -46.70 -77.62 -24.70
N GLN A 143 -45.66 -77.89 -23.85
CA GLN A 143 -44.92 -79.14 -23.94
C GLN A 143 -44.29 -79.52 -22.60
N GLN A 144 -44.42 -80.80 -22.29
CA GLN A 144 -43.99 -81.54 -21.12
C GLN A 144 -42.47 -81.49 -20.91
N GLY A 145 -42.08 -81.18 -19.70
CA GLY A 145 -40.69 -81.31 -19.25
C GLY A 145 -40.66 -81.51 -17.74
N THR A 146 -40.35 -82.68 -17.33
CA THR A 146 -40.26 -83.29 -16.01
C THR A 146 -39.84 -82.34 -14.89
N ALA A 147 -40.80 -82.07 -13.96
CA ALA A 147 -40.58 -81.34 -12.71
C ALA A 147 -39.67 -82.15 -11.75
N ARG A 148 -38.42 -81.76 -11.61
CA ARG A 148 -37.64 -82.14 -10.42
C ARG A 148 -38.21 -81.35 -9.24
N LYS A 149 -38.92 -82.01 -8.35
CA LYS A 149 -39.40 -81.49 -7.07
C LYS A 149 -38.22 -80.98 -6.24
N ARG A 150 -38.16 -79.66 -6.04
CA ARG A 150 -37.33 -79.11 -4.97
C ARG A 150 -37.87 -79.58 -3.63
N PRO A 151 -37.02 -80.13 -2.72
CA PRO A 151 -37.49 -80.51 -1.39
C PRO A 151 -38.07 -79.25 -0.69
N PRO A 152 -39.12 -79.37 0.10
CA PRO A 152 -39.71 -78.26 0.85
C PRO A 152 -38.65 -77.68 1.82
N ILE A 153 -38.44 -76.40 1.77
CA ILE A 153 -37.68 -75.69 2.80
C ILE A 153 -38.45 -75.88 4.10
N LYS A 154 -37.98 -76.81 4.93
CA LYS A 154 -38.45 -76.95 6.29
C LYS A 154 -38.19 -75.62 6.97
N GLY A 155 -39.25 -74.88 7.29
CA GLY A 155 -39.15 -73.71 8.13
C GLY A 155 -38.38 -74.07 9.40
N ILE A 156 -37.27 -73.45 9.56
CA ILE A 156 -36.47 -73.55 10.78
C ILE A 156 -37.28 -72.82 11.87
N LYS A 157 -38.15 -73.52 12.56
CA LYS A 157 -38.59 -73.15 13.89
C LYS A 157 -37.42 -73.45 14.83
N GLY A 158 -36.33 -72.65 14.70
CA GLY A 158 -35.23 -72.66 15.65
C GLY A 158 -35.77 -72.03 16.93
N ASN A 159 -35.69 -72.79 18.01
CA ASN A 159 -36.02 -72.28 19.36
C ASN A 159 -35.16 -71.04 19.55
N GLU A 160 -35.76 -69.89 19.90
CA GLU A 160 -35.01 -68.61 20.07
C GLU A 160 -33.78 -68.77 20.95
N LYS A 161 -33.84 -69.70 21.93
CA LYS A 161 -32.72 -70.05 22.77
C LYS A 161 -31.54 -70.66 22.00
N GLU A 162 -31.78 -71.53 21.00
CA GLU A 162 -30.70 -72.13 20.16
C GLU A 162 -30.06 -71.10 19.23
N ILE A 163 -30.83 -70.21 18.69
CA ILE A 163 -30.32 -69.09 17.87
C ILE A 163 -29.42 -68.19 18.72
N ALA A 164 -29.89 -67.82 19.93
CA ALA A 164 -29.11 -67.01 20.84
C ALA A 164 -27.80 -67.69 21.28
N VAL A 165 -27.82 -69.01 21.52
CA VAL A 165 -26.61 -69.76 21.88
C VAL A 165 -25.64 -69.86 20.69
N ARG A 166 -26.11 -70.02 19.47
CA ARG A 166 -25.23 -70.00 18.25
C ARG A 166 -24.63 -68.63 17.99
N ILE A 167 -25.39 -67.56 18.19
CA ILE A 167 -24.88 -66.19 18.13
C ILE A 167 -23.83 -65.95 19.22
N ALA A 168 -24.12 -66.35 20.46
CA ALA A 168 -23.19 -66.21 21.58
C ALA A 168 -21.88 -67.01 21.30
N ALA A 169 -21.99 -68.25 20.82
CA ALA A 169 -20.84 -69.06 20.48
C ALA A 169 -19.99 -68.46 19.32
N TYR A 170 -20.63 -67.83 18.35
CA TYR A 170 -19.92 -67.10 17.27
C TYR A 170 -19.16 -65.87 17.82
N PHE A 171 -19.77 -65.09 18.72
CA PHE A 171 -19.12 -63.98 19.39
C PHE A 171 -17.94 -64.42 20.25
N VAL A 172 -18.07 -65.51 21.02
CA VAL A 172 -16.99 -66.03 21.85
C VAL A 172 -15.84 -66.57 21.00
N ARG A 173 -16.11 -67.29 19.89
CA ARG A 173 -15.10 -67.81 18.96
C ARG A 173 -14.31 -66.71 18.28
N ASN A 174 -14.98 -65.60 17.93
CA ASN A 174 -14.37 -64.45 17.23
C ASN A 174 -14.11 -63.26 18.18
N LYS A 175 -13.89 -63.51 19.48
CA LYS A 175 -13.72 -62.51 20.51
C LYS A 175 -12.68 -61.42 20.14
N LYS A 176 -11.52 -61.82 19.61
CA LYS A 176 -10.47 -60.86 19.22
C LYS A 176 -10.95 -59.92 18.11
N THR A 177 -11.62 -60.43 17.09
CA THR A 177 -12.12 -59.63 15.96
C THR A 177 -13.18 -58.61 16.43
N TRP A 178 -14.10 -59.04 17.33
CA TRP A 178 -15.12 -58.16 17.86
C TRP A 178 -14.52 -57.07 18.78
N ILE A 179 -13.51 -57.39 19.55
CA ILE A 179 -12.76 -56.41 20.35
C ILE A 179 -12.08 -55.39 19.45
N THR A 180 -11.46 -55.84 18.32
CA THR A 180 -10.82 -54.92 17.37
C THR A 180 -11.82 -54.01 16.70
N ILE A 181 -12.98 -54.54 16.27
CA ILE A 181 -14.05 -53.74 15.67
C ILE A 181 -14.59 -52.73 16.68
N ALA A 182 -14.86 -53.15 17.90
CA ALA A 182 -15.31 -52.23 18.98
C ALA A 182 -14.28 -51.12 19.23
N ALA A 183 -13.00 -51.48 19.31
CA ALA A 183 -11.92 -50.50 19.47
C ALA A 183 -11.87 -49.49 18.30
N CYS A 184 -11.98 -49.98 17.06
CA CYS A 184 -12.04 -49.10 15.88
C CYS A 184 -13.26 -48.15 15.91
N VAL A 185 -14.42 -48.66 16.31
CA VAL A 185 -15.63 -47.81 16.44
C VAL A 185 -15.46 -46.75 17.52
N VAL A 186 -14.91 -47.10 18.68
CA VAL A 186 -14.61 -46.17 19.75
C VAL A 186 -13.59 -45.10 19.26
N CYS A 187 -12.52 -45.51 18.61
CA CYS A 187 -11.54 -44.59 18.03
C CYS A 187 -12.17 -43.64 17.00
N ALA A 188 -13.05 -44.16 16.12
CA ALA A 188 -13.76 -43.35 15.13
C ALA A 188 -14.68 -42.33 15.80
N ILE A 189 -15.41 -42.72 16.85
CA ILE A 189 -16.26 -41.80 17.62
C ILE A 189 -15.43 -40.73 18.33
N CYS A 190 -14.30 -41.11 18.96
CA CYS A 190 -13.40 -40.14 19.59
C CYS A 190 -12.82 -39.16 18.60
N LEU A 191 -12.34 -39.65 17.43
CA LEU A 191 -11.80 -38.81 16.38
C LEU A 191 -12.84 -37.86 15.79
N SER A 192 -14.04 -38.38 15.52
CA SER A 192 -15.15 -37.55 15.03
C SER A 192 -15.55 -36.46 16.04
N SER A 193 -15.64 -36.81 17.33
CA SER A 193 -15.94 -35.85 18.40
C SER A 193 -14.86 -34.78 18.51
N TYR A 194 -13.59 -35.18 18.38
CA TYR A 194 -12.46 -34.24 18.37
C TYR A 194 -12.54 -33.28 17.17
N LEU A 195 -12.76 -33.81 15.95
CA LEU A 195 -12.90 -32.98 14.75
C LEU A 195 -14.09 -32.03 14.83
N ILE A 196 -15.24 -32.48 15.35
CA ILE A 196 -16.41 -31.63 15.58
C ILE A 196 -16.05 -30.51 16.57
N SER A 197 -15.31 -30.83 17.63
CA SER A 197 -14.85 -29.81 18.60
C SER A 197 -13.91 -28.79 17.99
N CYS A 198 -12.99 -29.22 17.11
CA CYS A 198 -12.09 -28.34 16.37
C CYS A 198 -12.86 -27.44 15.39
N MET A 199 -13.81 -28.01 14.64
CA MET A 199 -14.67 -27.27 13.72
C MET A 199 -15.58 -26.27 14.45
N ASN A 200 -15.98 -26.58 15.68
CA ASN A 200 -16.74 -25.64 16.49
C ASN A 200 -15.91 -24.41 16.95
N ASP A 201 -14.58 -24.52 17.05
CA ASP A 201 -13.72 -23.35 17.25
C ASP A 201 -13.72 -22.43 16.01
N VAL A 202 -13.78 -23.01 14.81
CA VAL A 202 -13.76 -22.25 13.55
C VAL A 202 -15.13 -21.65 13.24
N LEU A 203 -16.20 -22.45 13.32
CA LEU A 203 -17.54 -22.09 12.83
C LEU A 203 -18.49 -21.60 13.92
N ALA A 204 -18.15 -21.79 15.20
CA ALA A 204 -18.95 -21.41 16.37
C ALA A 204 -20.41 -21.92 16.35
N ILE A 205 -20.67 -23.14 15.82
CA ILE A 205 -22.02 -23.67 15.52
C ILE A 205 -22.87 -23.88 16.81
N ARG A 206 -22.23 -24.11 17.94
CA ARG A 206 -22.89 -24.43 19.23
C ARG A 206 -22.27 -23.65 20.38
N ARG A 207 -22.11 -22.36 20.25
CA ARG A 207 -21.55 -21.51 21.28
C ARG A 207 -22.57 -20.47 21.71
N ASP A 208 -22.87 -20.47 23.01
CA ASP A 208 -23.71 -19.45 23.62
C ASP A 208 -22.95 -18.12 23.71
N SER A 209 -23.64 -17.02 23.44
CA SER A 209 -23.03 -15.81 22.89
C SER A 209 -23.09 -14.57 23.76
N GLU A 210 -23.70 -14.63 24.93
CA GLU A 210 -23.96 -13.38 25.67
C GLU A 210 -22.72 -12.80 26.40
N ASN A 211 -21.70 -13.60 26.65
CA ASN A 211 -20.50 -13.14 27.34
C ASN A 211 -19.51 -12.46 26.38
N VAL A 212 -19.48 -11.15 26.44
CA VAL A 212 -18.46 -10.32 25.77
C VAL A 212 -17.16 -10.38 26.56
N ILE A 213 -16.06 -10.71 25.91
CA ILE A 213 -14.71 -10.77 26.49
C ILE A 213 -13.88 -9.67 25.85
N SER A 214 -13.23 -8.84 26.68
CA SER A 214 -12.27 -7.87 26.18
C SER A 214 -10.94 -8.57 25.86
N VAL A 215 -10.44 -8.39 24.65
CA VAL A 215 -9.19 -8.95 24.16
C VAL A 215 -8.29 -7.81 23.76
N THR A 216 -7.10 -7.73 24.32
CA THR A 216 -6.08 -6.75 23.92
C THR A 216 -5.17 -7.38 22.88
N ILE A 217 -5.08 -6.76 21.70
CA ILE A 217 -4.14 -7.13 20.65
C ILE A 217 -2.98 -6.13 20.71
N PRO A 218 -1.74 -6.57 21.01
CA PRO A 218 -0.56 -5.71 20.96
C PRO A 218 -0.22 -5.26 19.53
N ALA A 219 0.57 -4.19 19.39
CA ALA A 219 1.15 -3.81 18.12
C ALA A 219 2.03 -4.94 17.54
N GLU A 220 2.13 -5.03 16.22
CA GLU A 220 2.97 -5.99 15.49
C GLU A 220 2.64 -7.48 15.74
N THR A 221 1.39 -7.76 16.13
CA THR A 221 0.96 -9.13 16.42
C THR A 221 0.71 -9.90 15.12
N ASN A 222 1.33 -11.07 14.98
CA ASN A 222 1.10 -11.99 13.87
C ASN A 222 -0.10 -12.92 14.11
N THR A 223 -0.59 -13.62 13.08
CA THR A 223 -1.73 -14.55 13.16
C THR A 223 -1.52 -15.64 14.22
N SER A 224 -0.30 -16.15 14.36
CA SER A 224 0.01 -17.19 15.36
C SER A 224 -0.14 -16.67 16.78
N ASP A 225 0.23 -15.41 17.03
CA ASP A 225 0.14 -14.78 18.34
C ASP A 225 -1.30 -14.37 18.66
N VAL A 226 -2.05 -13.86 17.67
CA VAL A 226 -3.49 -13.63 17.81
C VAL A 226 -4.20 -14.92 18.25
N ILE A 227 -3.90 -16.07 17.63
CA ILE A 227 -4.49 -17.36 17.99
C ILE A 227 -4.07 -17.79 19.42
N ASN A 228 -2.84 -17.49 19.85
CA ASN A 228 -2.42 -17.73 21.23
C ASN A 228 -3.25 -16.86 22.21
N ILE A 229 -3.38 -15.56 21.92
CA ILE A 229 -4.18 -14.62 22.71
C ILE A 229 -5.64 -15.10 22.81
N LEU A 230 -6.25 -15.55 21.70
CA LEU A 230 -7.61 -16.11 21.71
C LEU A 230 -7.72 -17.36 22.60
N LYS A 231 -6.69 -18.22 22.61
CA LYS A 231 -6.64 -19.39 23.48
C LYS A 231 -6.53 -19.00 24.95
N ASP A 232 -5.66 -18.05 25.29
CA ASP A 232 -5.39 -17.62 26.66
C ASP A 232 -6.62 -16.90 27.27
N ASN A 233 -7.39 -16.19 26.43
CA ASN A 233 -8.69 -15.60 26.81
C ASN A 233 -9.85 -16.62 26.77
N GLY A 234 -9.60 -17.90 26.53
CA GLY A 234 -10.62 -18.95 26.54
C GLY A 234 -11.67 -18.87 25.42
N LEU A 235 -11.37 -18.14 24.34
CA LEU A 235 -12.22 -17.98 23.16
C LEU A 235 -12.18 -19.20 22.24
N ILE A 236 -11.05 -19.91 22.20
CA ILE A 236 -10.85 -21.14 21.42
C ILE A 236 -10.28 -22.24 22.30
N LYS A 237 -10.49 -23.49 21.92
CA LYS A 237 -9.98 -24.68 22.65
C LYS A 237 -8.74 -25.29 21.97
N HIS A 238 -8.74 -25.35 20.63
CA HIS A 238 -7.79 -26.13 19.81
C HIS A 238 -6.85 -25.21 19.01
N LYS A 239 -5.93 -24.49 19.68
CA LYS A 239 -5.02 -23.52 19.04
C LYS A 239 -4.23 -24.06 17.86
N HIS A 240 -3.76 -25.32 17.94
CA HIS A 240 -2.97 -25.93 16.85
C HIS A 240 -3.80 -26.14 15.58
N PHE A 241 -5.05 -26.59 15.76
CA PHE A 241 -5.98 -26.71 14.62
C PHE A 241 -6.29 -25.33 14.02
N CYS A 242 -6.56 -24.33 14.85
CA CYS A 242 -6.83 -22.97 14.37
C CYS A 242 -5.63 -22.34 13.65
N LYS A 243 -4.37 -22.63 14.07
CA LYS A 243 -3.17 -22.20 13.35
C LYS A 243 -3.04 -22.85 11.98
N VAL A 244 -3.32 -24.16 11.88
CA VAL A 244 -3.32 -24.88 10.59
C VAL A 244 -4.44 -24.33 9.70
N PHE A 245 -5.64 -24.11 10.25
CA PHE A 245 -6.76 -23.51 9.52
C PHE A 245 -6.39 -22.14 8.97
N ALA A 246 -5.87 -21.23 9.79
CA ALA A 246 -5.46 -19.90 9.38
C ALA A 246 -4.41 -19.94 8.24
N LYS A 247 -3.44 -20.87 8.32
CA LYS A 247 -2.43 -21.06 7.28
C LYS A 247 -3.03 -21.58 5.97
N VAL A 248 -3.96 -22.54 6.03
CA VAL A 248 -4.64 -23.10 4.85
C VAL A 248 -5.52 -22.03 4.18
N MET A 249 -6.20 -21.19 4.97
CA MET A 249 -7.03 -20.09 4.49
C MET A 249 -6.22 -18.85 4.11
N ASN A 250 -4.89 -18.94 4.12
CA ASN A 250 -3.96 -17.88 3.75
C ASN A 250 -4.21 -16.55 4.48
N TYR A 251 -4.48 -16.61 5.80
CA TYR A 251 -4.52 -15.40 6.62
C TYR A 251 -3.11 -14.83 6.75
N ARG A 252 -2.89 -13.63 6.18
CA ARG A 252 -1.62 -12.92 6.24
C ARG A 252 -1.41 -12.31 7.63
N ASP A 253 -0.15 -12.29 8.07
CA ASP A 253 0.26 -11.85 9.41
C ASP A 253 0.31 -10.32 9.60
N ASP A 254 0.06 -9.55 8.56
CA ASP A 254 0.46 -8.15 8.45
C ASP A 254 -0.66 -7.10 8.63
N ASN A 255 -1.86 -7.51 9.05
CA ASN A 255 -3.04 -6.63 9.03
C ASN A 255 -3.84 -6.53 10.34
N TYR A 256 -3.29 -6.98 11.46
CA TYR A 256 -4.00 -6.86 12.74
C TYR A 256 -3.74 -5.50 13.38
N MET A 257 -4.83 -4.81 13.74
CA MET A 257 -4.75 -3.52 14.43
C MET A 257 -4.63 -3.74 15.94
N SER A 258 -3.70 -3.02 16.57
CA SER A 258 -3.56 -3.07 18.02
C SER A 258 -4.74 -2.36 18.72
N GLY A 259 -5.09 -2.82 19.91
CA GLY A 259 -6.15 -2.21 20.69
C GLY A 259 -6.99 -3.21 21.47
N ILE A 260 -8.06 -2.71 22.09
CA ILE A 260 -8.98 -3.51 22.89
C ILE A 260 -10.22 -3.82 22.05
N TYR A 261 -10.49 -5.10 21.88
CA TYR A 261 -11.63 -5.61 21.14
C TYR A 261 -12.61 -6.32 22.07
N TYR A 262 -13.88 -6.13 21.83
CA TYR A 262 -14.95 -6.83 22.55
C TYR A 262 -15.47 -7.98 21.68
N ILE A 263 -15.08 -9.21 22.04
CA ILE A 263 -15.32 -10.42 21.28
C ILE A 263 -16.26 -11.34 22.05
N THR A 264 -17.18 -12.00 21.35
CA THR A 264 -18.08 -13.01 21.92
C THR A 264 -17.63 -14.42 21.55
N LYS A 265 -17.92 -15.40 22.43
CA LYS A 265 -17.62 -16.81 22.12
C LYS A 265 -18.41 -17.37 20.94
N SER A 266 -19.50 -16.72 20.54
CA SER A 266 -20.29 -17.07 19.37
C SER A 266 -19.62 -16.73 18.04
N MET A 267 -18.55 -15.93 18.08
CA MET A 267 -17.74 -15.68 16.89
C MET A 267 -16.83 -16.88 16.63
N GLY A 268 -16.80 -17.38 15.38
CA GLY A 268 -15.79 -18.32 14.92
C GLY A 268 -14.44 -17.63 14.75
N VAL A 269 -13.37 -18.43 14.68
CA VAL A 269 -11.98 -17.92 14.53
C VAL A 269 -11.88 -16.98 13.32
N GLU A 270 -12.49 -17.32 12.20
CA GLU A 270 -12.48 -16.47 10.99
C GLU A 270 -13.06 -15.08 11.27
N LYS A 271 -14.21 -15.02 11.93
CA LYS A 271 -14.84 -13.75 12.28
C LYS A 271 -14.01 -12.95 13.28
N MET A 272 -13.40 -13.63 14.27
CA MET A 272 -12.51 -12.97 15.23
C MET A 272 -11.29 -12.38 14.53
N LEU A 273 -10.60 -13.15 13.66
CA LEU A 273 -9.44 -12.69 12.91
C LEU A 273 -9.80 -11.51 11.99
N SER A 274 -10.96 -11.55 11.32
CA SER A 274 -11.41 -10.43 10.49
C SER A 274 -11.75 -9.19 11.31
N THR A 275 -12.28 -9.36 12.54
CA THR A 275 -12.58 -8.24 13.44
C THR A 275 -11.31 -7.51 13.86
N PHE A 276 -10.21 -8.23 14.13
CA PHE A 276 -8.93 -7.61 14.50
C PHE A 276 -8.22 -6.88 13.34
N LYS A 277 -8.69 -7.07 12.12
CA LYS A 277 -8.24 -6.29 10.94
C LYS A 277 -8.99 -4.96 10.77
N SER A 278 -10.04 -4.75 11.57
CA SER A 278 -10.79 -3.51 11.62
C SER A 278 -10.38 -2.73 12.88
N PRO A 279 -10.55 -1.38 12.88
CA PRO A 279 -10.22 -0.57 14.04
C PRO A 279 -10.97 -1.02 15.30
N PRO A 280 -10.31 -1.00 16.48
CA PRO A 280 -10.99 -1.28 17.74
C PRO A 280 -12.06 -0.23 18.04
N SER A 281 -13.14 -0.62 18.65
CA SER A 281 -14.28 0.27 18.95
C SER A 281 -13.96 1.45 19.89
N THR A 282 -12.80 1.41 20.55
CA THR A 282 -12.34 2.42 21.51
C THR A 282 -11.00 3.05 21.12
N GLY A 283 -10.53 2.85 19.88
CA GLY A 283 -9.24 3.37 19.43
C GLY A 283 -9.24 4.89 19.34
N GLU A 284 -8.28 5.55 20.00
CA GLU A 284 -8.01 6.97 19.76
C GLU A 284 -7.54 7.18 18.32
N THR A 285 -8.16 8.14 17.64
CA THR A 285 -7.74 8.55 16.30
C THR A 285 -6.94 9.85 16.36
N VAL A 286 -5.96 9.97 15.48
CA VAL A 286 -5.19 11.19 15.29
C VAL A 286 -5.24 11.60 13.82
N ARG A 287 -5.51 12.89 13.59
CA ARG A 287 -5.49 13.46 12.24
C ARG A 287 -4.15 14.11 11.97
N LEU A 288 -3.44 13.60 10.96
CA LEU A 288 -2.10 14.05 10.59
C LEU A 288 -2.07 14.52 9.14
N SER A 289 -1.50 15.70 8.91
CA SER A 289 -1.25 16.24 7.57
C SER A 289 0.23 16.03 7.22
N PHE A 290 0.50 15.51 6.04
CA PHE A 290 1.84 15.29 5.49
C PHE A 290 2.01 16.21 4.29
N PRO A 291 2.82 17.26 4.41
CA PRO A 291 3.09 18.19 3.32
C PRO A 291 3.76 17.53 2.13
N GLU A 292 3.59 18.12 0.96
CA GLU A 292 4.32 17.79 -0.25
C GLU A 292 5.83 17.93 -0.02
N GLY A 293 6.62 17.08 -0.64
CA GLY A 293 8.07 17.09 -0.48
C GLY A 293 8.60 16.44 0.81
N TYR A 294 7.75 15.87 1.69
CA TYR A 294 8.23 15.07 2.83
C TYR A 294 8.88 13.79 2.34
N THR A 295 9.99 13.40 2.99
CA THR A 295 10.63 12.10 2.79
C THR A 295 9.93 11.01 3.59
N VAL A 296 10.18 9.75 3.26
CA VAL A 296 9.73 8.60 4.07
C VAL A 296 10.19 8.75 5.52
N ASP A 297 11.43 9.17 5.75
CA ASP A 297 11.97 9.31 7.10
C ASP A 297 11.19 10.38 7.92
N GLN A 298 10.84 11.52 7.31
CA GLN A 298 10.02 12.54 7.95
C GLN A 298 8.58 12.08 8.22
N ILE A 299 8.01 11.29 7.30
CA ILE A 299 6.68 10.70 7.50
C ILE A 299 6.71 9.73 8.68
N VAL A 300 7.72 8.85 8.72
CA VAL A 300 7.90 7.85 9.78
C VAL A 300 8.11 8.50 11.14
N GLU A 301 8.98 9.52 11.23
CA GLU A 301 9.19 10.30 12.46
C GLU A 301 7.87 10.91 12.97
N LYS A 302 7.07 11.48 12.06
CA LYS A 302 5.78 12.06 12.42
C LYS A 302 4.79 11.01 12.92
N LEU A 303 4.70 9.85 12.26
CA LEU A 303 3.82 8.75 12.68
C LEU A 303 4.19 8.22 14.07
N GLU A 304 5.49 8.07 14.35
CA GLU A 304 6.00 7.63 15.66
C GLU A 304 5.73 8.67 16.74
N LYS A 305 6.03 9.95 16.48
CA LYS A 305 5.77 11.08 17.39
C LYS A 305 4.32 11.15 17.88
N TYR A 306 3.38 10.80 17.02
CA TYR A 306 1.93 10.80 17.33
C TYR A 306 1.39 9.43 17.73
N GLU A 307 2.27 8.48 18.06
CA GLU A 307 1.92 7.14 18.56
C GLU A 307 1.06 6.30 17.60
N VAL A 308 1.14 6.59 16.29
CA VAL A 308 0.43 5.78 15.29
C VAL A 308 1.08 4.39 15.18
N CYS A 309 2.39 4.33 14.98
CA CYS A 309 3.18 3.10 15.02
C CYS A 309 4.67 3.44 15.13
N SER A 310 5.49 2.48 15.57
CA SER A 310 6.93 2.69 15.71
C SER A 310 7.65 2.80 14.36
N ALA A 311 8.74 3.56 14.31
CA ALA A 311 9.59 3.70 13.14
C ALA A 311 10.12 2.33 12.68
N ASP A 312 10.59 1.50 13.62
CA ASP A 312 11.09 0.16 13.33
C ASP A 312 10.05 -0.73 12.67
N ALA A 313 8.77 -0.65 13.09
CA ALA A 313 7.68 -1.41 12.51
C ALA A 313 7.42 -1.01 11.05
N ILE A 314 7.46 0.29 10.75
CA ILE A 314 7.27 0.79 9.37
C ILE A 314 8.42 0.35 8.47
N TYR A 315 9.67 0.57 8.92
CA TYR A 315 10.83 0.14 8.12
C TYR A 315 10.88 -1.37 7.93
N LYS A 316 10.47 -2.15 8.94
CA LYS A 316 10.33 -3.61 8.83
C LYS A 316 9.26 -3.98 7.82
N ALA A 317 8.08 -3.38 7.89
CA ALA A 317 6.99 -3.63 6.95
C ALA A 317 7.38 -3.28 5.50
N MET A 318 8.11 -2.17 5.27
CA MET A 318 8.63 -1.80 3.96
C MET A 318 9.61 -2.83 3.36
N ARG A 319 10.38 -3.54 4.22
CA ARG A 319 11.32 -4.58 3.77
C ARG A 319 10.67 -5.93 3.55
N GLU A 320 9.74 -6.33 4.44
CA GLU A 320 9.22 -7.70 4.52
C GLU A 320 7.90 -7.92 3.80
N VAL A 321 7.07 -6.86 3.66
CA VAL A 321 5.77 -6.96 3.01
C VAL A 321 5.87 -6.67 1.52
N ASP A 322 5.36 -7.59 0.71
CA ASP A 322 5.29 -7.40 -0.74
C ASP A 322 4.03 -6.61 -1.13
N PHE A 323 4.13 -5.29 -1.12
CA PHE A 323 3.07 -4.41 -1.59
C PHE A 323 2.87 -4.45 -3.12
N SER A 324 3.85 -4.94 -3.89
CA SER A 324 3.75 -4.99 -5.36
C SER A 324 2.67 -5.97 -5.85
N SER A 325 2.30 -6.94 -5.00
CA SER A 325 1.18 -7.84 -5.28
C SER A 325 -0.19 -7.15 -5.21
N GLU A 326 -0.30 -6.02 -4.52
CA GLU A 326 -1.53 -5.27 -4.30
C GLU A 326 -1.62 -3.99 -5.15
N TYR A 327 -0.46 -3.39 -5.47
CA TYR A 327 -0.39 -2.10 -6.18
C TYR A 327 0.42 -2.22 -7.46
N THR A 328 -0.25 -2.12 -8.60
CA THR A 328 0.38 -2.32 -9.92
C THR A 328 1.44 -1.28 -10.26
N PHE A 329 1.31 -0.06 -9.73
CA PHE A 329 2.27 1.02 -9.98
C PHE A 329 3.64 0.80 -9.30
N ILE A 330 3.71 -0.07 -8.27
CA ILE A 330 4.98 -0.48 -7.63
C ILE A 330 5.47 -1.84 -8.17
N LYS A 331 4.65 -2.56 -8.93
CA LYS A 331 4.97 -3.93 -9.37
C LYS A 331 6.23 -4.01 -10.23
N ASN A 332 6.46 -3.01 -11.03
CA ASN A 332 7.53 -2.98 -12.03
C ASN A 332 8.65 -2.01 -11.67
N GLU A 333 8.82 -1.70 -10.37
CA GLU A 333 9.92 -0.84 -9.93
C GLU A 333 11.28 -1.51 -10.21
N PRO A 334 12.08 -0.95 -11.13
CA PRO A 334 13.43 -1.46 -11.33
C PRO A 334 14.31 -1.12 -10.13
N ASN A 335 15.23 -2.01 -9.80
CA ASN A 335 16.27 -1.75 -8.79
C ASN A 335 15.76 -1.42 -7.37
N LYS A 336 14.62 -1.97 -6.95
CA LYS A 336 14.03 -1.75 -5.63
C LYS A 336 15.02 -2.00 -4.50
N GLU A 337 15.82 -3.07 -4.59
CA GLU A 337 16.83 -3.44 -3.59
C GLU A 337 18.04 -2.49 -3.53
N GLN A 338 18.18 -1.62 -4.54
CA GLN A 338 19.25 -0.63 -4.60
C GLN A 338 18.86 0.73 -4.02
N ARG A 339 17.57 0.88 -3.63
CA ARG A 339 17.02 2.12 -3.08
C ARG A 339 17.25 2.18 -1.57
N TYR A 340 17.47 3.38 -1.07
CA TYR A 340 17.58 3.65 0.36
C TYR A 340 16.25 3.39 1.08
N ARG A 341 15.15 3.94 0.56
CA ARG A 341 13.77 3.67 1.00
C ARG A 341 12.94 3.19 -0.19
N SER A 342 12.44 1.97 -0.12
CA SER A 342 11.75 1.34 -1.25
C SER A 342 10.46 2.05 -1.66
N LEU A 343 9.76 2.72 -0.73
CA LEU A 343 8.51 3.40 -1.00
C LEU A 343 8.66 4.93 -1.06
N GLU A 344 9.89 5.47 -1.16
CA GLU A 344 10.09 6.90 -1.38
C GLU A 344 9.45 7.34 -2.69
N GLY A 345 8.62 8.38 -2.62
CA GLY A 345 7.84 8.89 -3.75
C GLY A 345 6.41 8.35 -3.83
N TYR A 346 6.05 7.33 -3.05
CA TYR A 346 4.75 6.65 -3.13
C TYR A 346 3.87 6.84 -1.89
N LEU A 347 4.40 7.40 -0.80
CA LEU A 347 3.60 7.78 0.37
C LEU A 347 2.96 9.15 0.12
N TYR A 348 1.85 9.17 -0.63
CA TYR A 348 1.25 10.38 -1.18
C TYR A 348 0.95 11.44 -0.09
N PRO A 349 1.40 12.70 -0.26
CA PRO A 349 1.14 13.78 0.69
C PRO A 349 -0.34 14.15 0.73
N ASP A 350 -0.94 14.09 1.92
CA ASP A 350 -2.34 14.44 2.18
C ASP A 350 -2.57 14.51 3.69
N THR A 351 -3.82 14.73 4.11
CA THR A 351 -4.25 14.61 5.49
C THR A 351 -4.97 13.28 5.71
N TYR A 352 -4.51 12.52 6.69
CA TYR A 352 -5.02 11.18 7.01
C TYR A 352 -5.47 11.10 8.46
N ASP A 353 -6.47 10.27 8.70
CA ASP A 353 -6.91 9.87 10.04
C ASP A 353 -6.34 8.48 10.33
N PHE A 354 -5.55 8.33 11.39
CA PHE A 354 -4.95 7.09 11.84
C PHE A 354 -5.42 6.74 13.26
N TYR A 355 -5.38 5.46 13.59
CA TYR A 355 -5.54 5.02 14.97
C TYR A 355 -4.18 4.99 15.68
N LYS A 356 -4.13 5.38 16.95
CA LYS A 356 -2.93 5.14 17.77
C LYS A 356 -2.69 3.64 17.90
N GLY A 357 -1.44 3.21 17.75
CA GLY A 357 -1.06 1.80 17.74
C GLY A 357 -1.54 1.01 16.51
N GLU A 358 -1.80 1.70 15.40
CA GLU A 358 -2.20 1.06 14.14
C GLU A 358 -1.06 0.19 13.58
N ASN A 359 -1.41 -0.90 12.91
CA ASN A 359 -0.44 -1.78 12.27
C ASN A 359 0.30 -1.06 11.13
N ALA A 360 1.64 -1.16 11.11
CA ALA A 360 2.49 -0.46 10.16
C ALA A 360 2.14 -0.75 8.69
N SER A 361 1.81 -2.01 8.34
CA SER A 361 1.41 -2.36 6.97
C SER A 361 0.06 -1.74 6.59
N SER A 362 -0.87 -1.56 7.56
CA SER A 362 -2.14 -0.87 7.35
C SER A 362 -1.91 0.62 7.09
N VAL A 363 -1.04 1.26 7.89
CA VAL A 363 -0.64 2.66 7.70
C VAL A 363 -0.04 2.88 6.32
N ILE A 364 0.91 2.03 5.90
CA ILE A 364 1.52 2.11 4.56
C ILE A 364 0.44 1.97 3.47
N ARG A 365 -0.49 1.00 3.60
CA ARG A 365 -1.59 0.83 2.64
C ARG A 365 -2.50 2.06 2.54
N THR A 366 -2.69 2.79 3.63
CA THR A 366 -3.48 4.02 3.62
C THR A 366 -2.87 5.06 2.68
N PHE A 367 -1.55 5.26 2.72
CA PHE A 367 -0.82 6.13 1.78
C PHE A 367 -0.85 5.60 0.34
N LEU A 368 -0.57 4.31 0.15
CA LEU A 368 -0.54 3.68 -1.17
C LEU A 368 -1.91 3.67 -1.85
N ASN A 369 -2.99 3.46 -1.09
CA ASN A 369 -4.36 3.56 -1.60
C ASN A 369 -4.68 4.97 -2.10
N ASN A 370 -4.21 6.00 -1.41
CA ASN A 370 -4.37 7.38 -1.86
C ASN A 370 -3.52 7.66 -3.10
N CYS A 371 -2.27 7.22 -3.12
CA CYS A 371 -1.39 7.30 -4.29
C CYS A 371 -2.06 6.67 -5.53
N GLN A 372 -2.63 5.47 -5.38
CA GLN A 372 -3.34 4.79 -6.47
C GLN A 372 -4.56 5.58 -6.96
N LYS A 373 -5.32 6.22 -6.06
CA LYS A 373 -6.46 7.06 -6.44
C LYS A 373 -6.05 8.32 -7.21
N LYS A 374 -4.87 8.86 -6.89
CA LYS A 374 -4.34 10.07 -7.55
C LYS A 374 -3.72 9.74 -8.92
N TRP A 375 -3.21 8.52 -9.11
CA TRP A 375 -2.70 8.09 -10.41
C TRP A 375 -3.86 7.70 -11.33
N THR A 376 -4.24 8.63 -12.21
CA THR A 376 -5.38 8.48 -13.11
C THR A 376 -4.98 7.83 -14.44
N ASP A 377 -5.97 7.33 -15.21
CA ASP A 377 -5.74 6.85 -16.58
C ASP A 377 -5.18 7.94 -17.51
N ASP A 378 -5.50 9.21 -17.25
CA ASP A 378 -4.94 10.33 -17.99
C ASP A 378 -3.45 10.50 -17.70
N TYR A 379 -3.04 10.35 -16.44
CA TYR A 379 -1.62 10.36 -16.05
C TYR A 379 -0.86 9.21 -16.69
N GLN A 380 -1.44 8.01 -16.71
CA GLN A 380 -0.82 6.87 -17.39
C GLN A 380 -0.62 7.13 -18.88
N LYS A 381 -1.65 7.63 -19.58
CA LYS A 381 -1.54 7.97 -21.01
C LYS A 381 -0.48 9.02 -21.30
N LYS A 382 -0.32 10.01 -20.42
CA LYS A 382 0.71 11.05 -20.56
C LYS A 382 2.11 10.49 -20.33
N ALA A 383 2.28 9.64 -19.32
CA ALA A 383 3.54 8.94 -19.06
C ALA A 383 3.94 8.06 -20.27
N ASP A 384 2.98 7.29 -20.80
CA ASP A 384 3.18 6.46 -22.00
C ASP A 384 3.58 7.32 -23.23
N ALA A 385 2.95 8.49 -23.40
CA ALA A 385 3.29 9.42 -24.48
C ALA A 385 4.69 10.02 -24.36
N LEU A 386 5.22 10.10 -23.13
CA LEU A 386 6.60 10.53 -22.84
C LEU A 386 7.60 9.37 -22.90
N ASN A 387 7.15 8.12 -23.11
CA ASN A 387 7.92 6.88 -22.97
C ASN A 387 8.60 6.75 -21.60
N MET A 388 7.92 7.18 -20.54
CA MET A 388 8.39 7.11 -19.15
C MET A 388 7.51 6.17 -18.35
N SER A 389 8.13 5.38 -17.47
CA SER A 389 7.40 4.56 -16.50
C SER A 389 6.78 5.44 -15.39
N VAL A 390 5.83 4.86 -14.63
CA VAL A 390 5.29 5.52 -13.42
C VAL A 390 6.43 5.94 -12.49
N ASP A 391 7.38 5.04 -12.30
CA ASP A 391 8.55 5.26 -11.45
C ASP A 391 9.43 6.42 -11.93
N ASP A 392 9.67 6.53 -13.24
CA ASP A 392 10.43 7.65 -13.80
C ASP A 392 9.72 8.98 -13.60
N ILE A 393 8.39 9.01 -13.77
CA ILE A 393 7.60 10.22 -13.48
C ILE A 393 7.66 10.60 -12.00
N VAL A 394 7.56 9.62 -11.09
CA VAL A 394 7.65 9.88 -9.63
C VAL A 394 9.04 10.40 -9.24
N LYS A 395 10.11 9.81 -9.76
CA LYS A 395 11.49 10.29 -9.56
C LYS A 395 11.65 11.72 -10.07
N LEU A 396 11.23 11.98 -11.30
CA LEU A 396 11.31 13.31 -11.90
C LEU A 396 10.48 14.33 -11.11
N ALA A 397 9.24 13.97 -10.73
CA ALA A 397 8.39 14.81 -9.92
C ALA A 397 9.01 15.13 -8.55
N SER A 398 9.70 14.17 -7.91
CA SER A 398 10.38 14.40 -6.63
C SER A 398 11.53 15.40 -6.74
N ILE A 399 12.22 15.43 -7.89
CA ILE A 399 13.26 16.44 -8.16
C ILE A 399 12.59 17.80 -8.42
N ILE A 400 11.55 17.86 -9.26
CA ILE A 400 10.81 19.09 -9.56
C ILE A 400 10.26 19.71 -8.28
N GLU A 401 9.71 18.89 -7.37
CA GLU A 401 9.18 19.31 -6.06
C GLU A 401 10.23 20.05 -5.21
N LYS A 402 11.48 19.60 -5.28
CA LYS A 402 12.58 20.15 -4.49
C LYS A 402 13.32 21.30 -5.18
N GLU A 403 13.28 21.37 -6.51
CA GLU A 403 13.99 22.38 -7.29
C GLU A 403 13.14 23.61 -7.60
N ALA A 404 11.83 23.47 -7.77
CA ALA A 404 10.96 24.61 -8.10
C ALA A 404 10.66 25.46 -6.87
N ALA A 405 10.73 26.76 -7.02
CA ALA A 405 10.43 27.68 -5.92
C ALA A 405 8.93 27.79 -5.60
N ASP A 406 8.07 27.50 -6.58
CA ASP A 406 6.61 27.46 -6.48
C ASP A 406 5.99 26.64 -7.63
N ALA A 407 4.70 26.34 -7.53
CA ALA A 407 3.98 25.54 -8.51
C ALA A 407 3.97 26.14 -9.94
N THR A 408 4.06 27.47 -10.09
CA THR A 408 4.04 28.12 -11.41
C THR A 408 5.33 27.91 -12.18
N GLN A 409 6.42 27.61 -11.50
CA GLN A 409 7.74 27.35 -12.09
C GLN A 409 7.98 25.87 -12.38
N MET A 410 7.23 24.96 -11.75
CA MET A 410 7.38 23.51 -11.93
C MET A 410 7.36 23.06 -13.39
N PRO A 411 6.47 23.54 -14.29
CA PRO A 411 6.50 23.16 -15.70
C PRO A 411 7.77 23.63 -16.43
N LEU A 412 8.38 24.75 -16.02
CA LEU A 412 9.63 25.25 -16.61
C LEU A 412 10.83 24.42 -16.17
N VAL A 413 10.94 24.11 -14.88
CA VAL A 413 11.95 23.21 -14.33
C VAL A 413 11.82 21.83 -14.99
N SER A 414 10.61 21.30 -15.07
CA SER A 414 10.30 20.05 -15.77
C SER A 414 10.79 20.05 -17.20
N SER A 415 10.54 21.15 -17.94
CA SER A 415 11.00 21.29 -19.34
C SER A 415 12.52 21.19 -19.46
N VAL A 416 13.28 21.82 -18.56
CA VAL A 416 14.75 21.74 -18.57
C VAL A 416 15.22 20.31 -18.32
N LEU A 417 14.63 19.63 -17.34
CA LEU A 417 15.00 18.24 -17.01
C LEU A 417 14.66 17.29 -18.16
N HIS A 418 13.48 17.40 -18.77
CA HIS A 418 13.12 16.63 -19.97
C HIS A 418 14.05 16.91 -21.15
N ASN A 419 14.42 18.17 -21.39
CA ASN A 419 15.34 18.54 -22.46
C ASN A 419 16.73 17.89 -22.27
N ARG A 420 17.22 17.80 -21.03
CA ARG A 420 18.46 17.09 -20.70
C ARG A 420 18.32 15.59 -20.88
N LEU A 421 17.27 14.97 -20.33
CA LEU A 421 16.99 13.54 -20.48
C LEU A 421 16.89 13.11 -21.95
N ASN A 422 16.35 13.97 -22.82
CA ASN A 422 16.23 13.72 -24.25
C ASN A 422 17.55 13.91 -25.02
N LYS A 423 18.61 14.40 -24.38
CA LYS A 423 19.94 14.60 -24.99
C LYS A 423 21.09 14.04 -24.13
N PRO A 424 21.07 12.74 -23.81
CA PRO A 424 22.06 12.14 -22.88
C PRO A 424 23.51 12.27 -23.37
N GLY A 425 23.75 12.35 -24.68
CA GLY A 425 25.08 12.56 -25.22
C GLY A 425 25.70 13.95 -24.96
N LEU A 426 24.85 14.96 -24.66
CA LEU A 426 25.28 16.32 -24.29
C LEU A 426 25.11 16.59 -22.80
N TYR A 427 24.07 16.01 -22.20
CA TYR A 427 23.72 16.19 -20.80
C TYR A 427 23.52 14.81 -20.15
N PRO A 428 24.59 14.05 -19.89
CA PRO A 428 24.46 12.71 -19.31
C PRO A 428 23.86 12.73 -17.90
N SER A 429 24.04 13.84 -17.18
CA SER A 429 23.66 14.02 -15.78
C SER A 429 22.69 15.19 -15.60
N LEU A 430 21.74 15.08 -14.67
CA LEU A 430 20.75 16.15 -14.43
C LEU A 430 21.29 17.30 -13.56
N GLN A 431 22.31 17.05 -12.74
CA GLN A 431 23.01 18.05 -11.91
C GLN A 431 22.06 18.88 -11.03
N CYS A 432 21.22 18.21 -10.25
CA CYS A 432 20.26 18.81 -9.32
C CYS A 432 20.80 18.72 -7.89
N ASP A 433 20.94 19.85 -7.19
CA ASP A 433 21.47 19.94 -5.82
C ASP A 433 20.58 19.19 -4.82
N SER A 434 19.27 19.20 -5.03
CA SER A 434 18.29 18.48 -4.20
C SER A 434 18.61 16.99 -4.01
N THR A 435 19.27 16.35 -4.98
CA THR A 435 19.70 14.95 -4.85
C THR A 435 20.91 14.80 -3.92
N ALA A 436 21.79 15.79 -3.88
CA ALA A 436 22.92 15.84 -2.93
C ALA A 436 22.41 16.13 -1.50
N ASP A 437 21.44 17.03 -1.37
CA ASP A 437 20.78 17.33 -0.09
C ASP A 437 20.11 16.09 0.49
N TYR A 438 19.38 15.32 -0.31
CA TYR A 438 18.77 14.06 0.12
C TYR A 438 19.80 13.06 0.63
N ILE A 439 20.95 12.94 -0.05
CA ILE A 439 22.05 12.08 0.40
C ILE A 439 22.61 12.55 1.74
N ASN A 440 22.88 13.85 1.88
CA ASN A 440 23.52 14.41 3.07
C ASN A 440 22.56 14.41 4.28
N ASP A 441 21.30 14.76 4.05
CA ASP A 441 20.32 14.95 5.13
C ASP A 441 19.67 13.67 5.61
N TYR A 442 19.53 12.67 4.75
CA TYR A 442 18.82 11.43 5.09
C TYR A 442 19.70 10.20 4.98
N ILE A 443 20.40 9.97 3.85
CA ILE A 443 21.16 8.72 3.66
C ILE A 443 22.39 8.71 4.57
N ALA A 444 23.22 9.75 4.53
CA ALA A 444 24.48 9.80 5.27
C ALA A 444 24.31 9.80 6.79
N LYS A 445 23.18 10.29 7.30
CA LYS A 445 22.86 10.27 8.73
C LYS A 445 22.50 8.86 9.24
N ASN A 446 22.00 7.99 8.37
CA ASN A 446 21.49 6.67 8.74
C ASN A 446 22.38 5.51 8.25
N VAL A 447 23.25 5.73 7.25
CA VAL A 447 24.16 4.73 6.69
C VAL A 447 25.57 4.98 7.17
N THR A 448 26.01 4.20 8.15
CA THR A 448 27.35 4.34 8.76
C THR A 448 28.46 3.60 7.98
N ASN A 449 28.09 2.65 7.12
CA ASN A 449 29.04 1.91 6.30
C ASN A 449 29.46 2.76 5.10
N ALA A 450 30.75 3.12 5.03
CA ALA A 450 31.30 3.99 3.99
C ALA A 450 31.14 3.43 2.56
N THR A 451 31.27 2.10 2.39
CA THR A 451 31.10 1.45 1.07
C THR A 451 29.63 1.51 0.62
N GLU A 452 28.71 1.28 1.52
CA GLU A 452 27.27 1.37 1.25
C GLU A 452 26.85 2.82 0.96
N LEU A 453 27.33 3.79 1.74
CA LEU A 453 27.10 5.21 1.50
C LEU A 453 27.63 5.65 0.13
N ALA A 454 28.84 5.21 -0.24
CA ALA A 454 29.40 5.49 -1.56
C ALA A 454 28.55 4.90 -2.69
N ALA A 455 28.00 3.69 -2.48
CA ALA A 455 27.08 3.05 -3.43
C ALA A 455 25.76 3.83 -3.57
N TYR A 456 25.14 4.27 -2.48
CA TYR A 456 23.95 5.15 -2.55
C TYR A 456 24.30 6.49 -3.21
N THR A 457 25.42 7.10 -2.84
CA THR A 457 25.85 8.38 -3.42
C THR A 457 26.00 8.28 -4.94
N SER A 458 26.59 7.20 -5.46
CA SER A 458 26.73 7.02 -6.91
C SER A 458 25.40 6.83 -7.64
N ARG A 459 24.36 6.31 -6.94
CA ARG A 459 23.05 6.00 -7.54
C ARG A 459 22.04 7.14 -7.41
N TYR A 460 22.14 7.96 -6.37
CA TYR A 460 21.21 9.06 -6.10
C TYR A 460 21.72 10.42 -6.58
N SER A 461 23.04 10.68 -6.52
CA SER A 461 23.57 11.97 -6.96
C SER A 461 23.43 12.13 -8.47
N THR A 462 22.60 13.06 -8.91
CA THR A 462 22.46 13.41 -10.33
C THR A 462 23.68 14.15 -10.90
N TYR A 463 24.75 14.34 -10.13
CA TYR A 463 26.08 14.71 -10.60
C TYR A 463 26.93 13.49 -10.98
N LYS A 464 26.53 12.27 -10.51
CA LYS A 464 27.31 11.02 -10.68
C LYS A 464 26.57 9.97 -11.49
N CYS A 465 25.25 9.88 -11.34
CA CYS A 465 24.45 8.95 -12.14
C CYS A 465 24.07 9.57 -13.49
N GLU A 466 23.86 8.71 -14.48
CA GLU A 466 23.29 9.10 -15.76
C GLU A 466 21.77 9.19 -15.67
N GLY A 467 21.18 10.26 -16.18
CA GLY A 467 19.73 10.48 -16.20
C GLY A 467 19.12 10.61 -14.80
N LEU A 468 18.05 9.85 -14.56
CA LEU A 468 17.32 9.87 -13.28
C LEU A 468 18.03 9.06 -12.19
N PRO A 469 17.90 9.44 -10.92
CA PRO A 469 18.43 8.66 -9.80
C PRO A 469 17.70 7.30 -9.68
N VAL A 470 18.27 6.40 -8.87
CA VAL A 470 17.70 5.05 -8.66
C VAL A 470 16.31 5.06 -8.01
N GLY A 471 15.99 6.09 -7.24
CA GLY A 471 14.71 6.27 -6.57
C GLY A 471 14.36 7.74 -6.40
N ALA A 472 13.12 8.03 -6.00
CA ALA A 472 12.68 9.37 -5.64
C ALA A 472 13.45 9.90 -4.41
N ILE A 473 13.46 11.21 -4.22
CA ILE A 473 14.14 11.91 -3.12
C ILE A 473 13.16 12.57 -2.13
N CYS A 474 11.87 12.48 -2.40
CA CYS A 474 10.77 12.87 -1.51
C CYS A 474 9.47 12.32 -2.08
N ASN A 475 8.37 12.50 -1.33
CA ASN A 475 7.02 12.21 -1.80
C ASN A 475 6.43 13.47 -2.47
N PRO A 476 6.31 13.46 -3.81
CA PRO A 476 5.90 14.63 -4.58
C PRO A 476 4.40 14.89 -4.45
N GLY A 477 4.01 16.16 -4.59
CA GLY A 477 2.62 16.59 -4.66
C GLY A 477 2.01 16.45 -6.04
N ASN A 478 0.73 16.83 -6.15
CA ASN A 478 0.01 16.74 -7.41
C ASN A 478 0.58 17.69 -8.48
N ASP A 479 1.03 18.88 -8.08
CA ASP A 479 1.51 19.89 -9.02
C ASP A 479 2.84 19.47 -9.66
N SER A 480 3.76 18.89 -8.89
CA SER A 480 5.02 18.37 -9.40
C SER A 480 4.83 17.13 -10.28
N ILE A 481 3.92 16.21 -9.93
CA ILE A 481 3.55 15.07 -10.78
C ILE A 481 2.95 15.57 -12.10
N ASN A 482 2.01 16.51 -12.02
CA ASN A 482 1.42 17.11 -13.22
C ASN A 482 2.44 17.85 -14.07
N ALA A 483 3.40 18.56 -13.48
CA ALA A 483 4.49 19.21 -14.19
C ALA A 483 5.43 18.20 -14.86
N ALA A 484 5.73 17.08 -14.22
CA ALA A 484 6.52 15.99 -14.78
C ALA A 484 5.85 15.39 -16.02
N LEU A 485 4.51 15.26 -15.99
CA LEU A 485 3.69 14.73 -17.10
C LEU A 485 3.39 15.77 -18.19
N ASN A 486 3.48 17.07 -17.89
CA ASN A 486 3.15 18.16 -18.80
C ASN A 486 4.23 19.25 -18.76
N PRO A 487 5.48 18.94 -19.21
CA PRO A 487 6.55 19.93 -19.24
C PRO A 487 6.20 21.12 -20.15
N ALA A 488 6.63 22.31 -19.79
CA ALA A 488 6.55 23.46 -20.69
C ALA A 488 7.35 23.20 -21.97
N LYS A 489 6.86 23.67 -23.11
CA LYS A 489 7.56 23.50 -24.38
C LYS A 489 8.61 24.60 -24.55
N THR A 490 9.82 24.33 -24.11
CA THR A 490 10.96 25.25 -24.22
C THR A 490 12.20 24.53 -24.75
N ASP A 491 13.22 25.29 -25.05
CA ASP A 491 14.54 24.81 -25.49
C ASP A 491 15.65 25.19 -24.48
N TYR A 492 15.29 25.38 -23.21
CA TYR A 492 16.25 25.65 -22.13
C TYR A 492 16.85 24.35 -21.59
N TYR A 493 18.13 24.45 -21.15
CA TYR A 493 18.90 23.34 -20.58
C TYR A 493 19.45 23.67 -19.19
N PHE A 494 19.30 24.91 -18.75
CA PHE A 494 19.78 25.38 -17.45
C PHE A 494 18.72 26.24 -16.80
N PHE A 495 18.61 26.13 -15.48
CA PHE A 495 17.84 27.02 -14.64
C PHE A 495 18.60 27.35 -13.37
N ALA A 496 18.32 28.48 -12.76
CA ALA A 496 18.80 28.89 -11.46
C ALA A 496 17.79 29.89 -10.83
N HIS A 497 17.87 30.08 -9.52
CA HIS A 497 17.02 31.01 -8.79
C HIS A 497 17.85 32.09 -8.08
N ASP A 498 17.31 33.30 -7.97
CA ASP A 498 17.83 34.30 -7.05
C ASP A 498 17.18 34.14 -5.65
N THR A 499 17.63 34.93 -4.67
CA THR A 499 17.09 34.92 -3.30
C THR A 499 15.62 35.37 -3.22
N ASN A 500 15.08 36.01 -4.26
CA ASN A 500 13.67 36.35 -4.36
C ASN A 500 12.85 35.26 -5.06
N LYS A 501 13.44 34.07 -5.26
CA LYS A 501 12.80 32.93 -5.93
C LYS A 501 12.47 33.15 -7.41
N LYS A 502 13.03 34.14 -8.06
CA LYS A 502 12.87 34.37 -9.50
C LYS A 502 13.70 33.33 -10.25
N ILE A 503 13.07 32.63 -11.20
CA ILE A 503 13.77 31.67 -12.08
C ILE A 503 14.47 32.38 -13.23
N TYR A 504 15.68 31.92 -13.57
CA TYR A 504 16.50 32.33 -14.70
C TYR A 504 16.77 31.09 -15.54
N LEU A 505 16.40 31.14 -16.82
CA LEU A 505 16.51 30.03 -17.74
C LEU A 505 17.59 30.34 -18.80
N ALA A 506 18.36 29.31 -19.23
CA ALA A 506 19.37 29.46 -20.24
C ALA A 506 19.40 28.25 -21.21
N LYS A 507 19.74 28.51 -22.47
CA LYS A 507 19.86 27.50 -23.54
C LYS A 507 21.30 26.99 -23.69
N ASN A 508 22.26 27.78 -23.26
CA ASN A 508 23.69 27.52 -23.42
C ASN A 508 24.50 28.14 -22.27
N ASP A 509 25.80 27.82 -22.20
CA ASP A 509 26.68 28.31 -21.16
C ASP A 509 26.85 29.82 -21.15
N SER A 510 26.83 30.48 -22.31
CA SER A 510 26.92 31.95 -22.36
C SER A 510 25.73 32.63 -21.68
N GLU A 511 24.51 32.17 -21.97
CA GLU A 511 23.30 32.65 -21.29
C GLU A 511 23.30 32.29 -19.80
N ARG A 512 23.77 31.08 -19.45
CA ARG A 512 23.94 30.65 -18.05
C ARG A 512 24.86 31.59 -17.28
N GLN A 513 26.02 31.95 -17.86
CA GLN A 513 26.95 32.88 -17.24
C GLN A 513 26.37 34.28 -17.05
N ALA A 514 25.63 34.80 -18.07
CA ALA A 514 24.93 36.06 -17.96
C ALA A 514 23.86 36.03 -16.84
N ASN A 515 23.11 34.92 -16.73
CA ASN A 515 22.15 34.72 -15.66
C ASN A 515 22.80 34.68 -14.28
N ASN A 516 23.96 34.02 -14.13
CA ASN A 516 24.69 33.96 -12.86
C ASN A 516 25.13 35.38 -12.40
N ILE A 517 25.55 36.23 -13.33
CA ILE A 517 25.90 37.64 -13.02
C ILE A 517 24.62 38.40 -12.59
N ALA A 518 23.51 38.21 -13.29
CA ALA A 518 22.23 38.86 -12.96
C ALA A 518 21.70 38.43 -11.59
N ILE A 519 21.82 37.15 -11.26
CA ILE A 519 21.45 36.58 -9.95
C ILE A 519 22.31 37.21 -8.83
N LEU A 520 23.62 37.28 -9.02
CA LEU A 520 24.52 37.91 -8.05
C LEU A 520 24.17 39.38 -7.79
N GLN A 521 23.84 40.14 -8.85
CA GLN A 521 23.42 41.53 -8.72
C GLN A 521 22.06 41.66 -8.00
N ALA A 522 21.10 40.78 -8.32
CA ALA A 522 19.79 40.73 -7.67
C ALA A 522 19.92 40.42 -6.18
N ASN A 523 20.73 39.44 -5.83
CA ASN A 523 20.98 39.02 -4.44
C ASN A 523 21.69 40.13 -3.63
N GLN A 524 22.65 40.81 -4.23
CA GLN A 524 23.31 41.97 -3.60
C GLN A 524 22.34 43.12 -3.35
N LYS A 525 21.43 43.39 -4.31
CA LYS A 525 20.39 44.42 -4.15
C LYS A 525 19.42 44.06 -3.02
N ALA A 526 18.96 42.81 -2.99
CA ALA A 526 18.07 42.32 -1.94
C ALA A 526 18.73 42.43 -0.55
N ALA A 527 19.98 42.05 -0.40
CA ALA A 527 20.73 42.15 0.84
C ALA A 527 20.88 43.61 1.31
N LYS A 528 21.10 44.58 0.40
CA LYS A 528 21.18 45.99 0.73
C LYS A 528 19.82 46.54 1.20
N SER A 529 18.72 46.12 0.58
CA SER A 529 17.37 46.56 0.98
C SER A 529 16.92 45.98 2.33
N ALA A 530 17.41 44.78 2.70
CA ALA A 530 17.13 44.16 4.00
C ALA A 530 17.95 44.75 5.16
N SER A 531 19.03 45.49 4.86
CA SER A 531 19.90 46.18 5.85
C SER A 531 19.54 47.65 6.11
N GLN A 532 18.59 48.18 5.39
CA GLN A 532 17.99 49.50 5.60
C GLN A 532 16.65 49.40 6.35
#